data_23452ea49ac3034b473beedef9bc8e73
#
_entry.id   23452ea49ac3034b473beedef9bc8e73
#
_cell.length_a   1.000
_cell.length_b   1.000
_cell.length_c   1.000
_cell.angle_alpha   90.00
_cell.angle_beta   90.00
_cell.angle_gamma   90.00
#
_symmetry.space_group_name_H-M   'P 1'
#
loop_
_entity.id
_entity.type
_entity.pdbx_description
1 polymer ?
#
loop_
_entity_poly.entity_id
_entity_poly.type
_entity_poly.pdbx_seq_one_letter_code
_entity_poly.pdbx_strand_id
1 'polypeptide(L)'
;MNILYISPCQGAFGGIEAFVLAVADELYSCGASVQVLFKKVKGFQLKDSLQQAIQIRRYPIRFIARGDFATIFRSVKWADVVHGHNPLLEVVVSALWLRKPCVLTVYNWCRKNLHPRPVLWRVANKLADHSWYISDFVWNTWDDKRQDKSGKLPIVSSLPSRVTPYKDRAGFIFASRWIPNKGIRTLLQAYSMSNIDKSKWPLVLLGDGPLREEVLAMIERDGIHGVEIPGFLPDHERNLKISQAKWMITPPKTNEDLGLTAIEARNVKVPCIVTHDGGLPEAAGKFSLSCQPGNIVELAELLETVSLISEEDYIQLAENTYFQLRSYLKPLNLYRQAYQVVIRSYQE
;
A
#
# COMPACT_ATOMS: atom_id res chain seq x y z
N MET A 1 -18.17 -6.72 -20.64
CA MET A 1 -17.89 -7.37 -19.34
C MET A 1 -18.28 -6.41 -18.24
N ASN A 2 -19.19 -6.84 -17.37
CA ASN A 2 -19.67 -6.07 -16.22
C ASN A 2 -18.86 -6.46 -14.97
N ILE A 3 -18.17 -5.49 -14.37
CA ILE A 3 -17.28 -5.74 -13.24
C ILE A 3 -17.80 -4.98 -12.02
N LEU A 4 -17.96 -5.70 -10.92
CA LEU A 4 -18.33 -5.13 -9.64
C LEU A 4 -17.14 -5.16 -8.68
N TYR A 5 -16.70 -3.98 -8.23
CA TYR A 5 -15.75 -3.83 -7.13
C TYR A 5 -16.50 -3.55 -5.82
N ILE A 6 -16.15 -4.28 -4.76
CA ILE A 6 -16.68 -4.00 -3.42
C ILE A 6 -15.51 -3.91 -2.43
N SER A 7 -15.39 -2.77 -1.75
CA SER A 7 -14.31 -2.50 -0.81
C SER A 7 -14.82 -1.90 0.50
N PRO A 8 -14.33 -2.34 1.67
CA PRO A 8 -14.55 -1.60 2.91
C PRO A 8 -13.86 -0.23 2.82
N CYS A 9 -14.52 0.81 3.34
CA CYS A 9 -14.03 2.18 3.25
C CYS A 9 -14.31 2.95 4.54
N GLN A 10 -13.30 3.71 5.02
CA GLN A 10 -13.42 4.62 6.15
C GLN A 10 -13.78 6.06 5.73
N GLY A 11 -13.77 6.34 4.44
CA GLY A 11 -14.11 7.64 3.86
C GLY A 11 -12.93 8.54 3.50
N ALA A 12 -11.69 8.11 3.75
CA ALA A 12 -10.49 8.77 3.28
C ALA A 12 -9.95 8.10 2.02
N PHE A 13 -9.27 8.86 1.17
CA PHE A 13 -8.54 8.32 0.05
C PHE A 13 -7.21 7.74 0.54
N GLY A 14 -7.05 6.43 0.44
CA GLY A 14 -5.87 5.68 0.87
C GLY A 14 -5.41 4.70 -0.20
N GLY A 15 -4.41 3.87 0.11
CA GLY A 15 -3.83 2.93 -0.85
C GLY A 15 -4.83 1.92 -1.44
N ILE A 16 -5.82 1.48 -0.66
CA ILE A 16 -6.86 0.54 -1.14
C ILE A 16 -7.81 1.25 -2.10
N GLU A 17 -8.31 2.43 -1.73
CA GLU A 17 -9.21 3.22 -2.57
C GLU A 17 -8.51 3.64 -3.87
N ALA A 18 -7.25 4.08 -3.79
CA ALA A 18 -6.45 4.43 -4.96
C ALA A 18 -6.28 3.24 -5.91
N PHE A 19 -6.00 2.06 -5.39
CA PHE A 19 -5.86 0.85 -6.19
C PHE A 19 -7.19 0.43 -6.84
N VAL A 20 -8.27 0.36 -6.06
CA VAL A 20 -9.62 0.02 -6.58
C VAL A 20 -9.98 0.93 -7.75
N LEU A 21 -9.80 2.24 -7.56
CA LEU A 21 -10.15 3.22 -8.57
C LEU A 21 -9.21 3.17 -9.78
N ALA A 22 -7.91 2.91 -9.59
CA ALA A 22 -6.97 2.78 -10.70
C ALA A 22 -7.28 1.58 -11.61
N VAL A 23 -7.59 0.40 -11.02
CA VAL A 23 -7.99 -0.78 -11.81
C VAL A 23 -9.35 -0.56 -12.47
N ALA A 24 -10.28 0.08 -11.78
CA ALA A 24 -11.59 0.41 -12.33
C ALA A 24 -11.48 1.38 -13.53
N ASP A 25 -10.64 2.42 -13.42
CA ASP A 25 -10.38 3.40 -14.49
C ASP A 25 -9.77 2.71 -15.72
N GLU A 26 -8.77 1.84 -15.52
CA GLU A 26 -8.13 1.09 -16.61
C GLU A 26 -9.14 0.23 -17.36
N LEU A 27 -9.94 -0.55 -16.63
CA LEU A 27 -10.90 -1.46 -17.27
C LEU A 27 -12.08 -0.73 -17.90
N TYR A 28 -12.52 0.39 -17.31
CA TYR A 28 -13.51 1.26 -17.91
C TYR A 28 -13.00 1.88 -19.22
N SER A 29 -11.75 2.33 -19.25
CA SER A 29 -11.12 2.86 -20.49
C SER A 29 -11.01 1.81 -21.58
N CYS A 30 -10.87 0.54 -21.21
CA CYS A 30 -10.87 -0.61 -22.12
C CYS A 30 -12.28 -1.10 -22.50
N GLY A 31 -13.35 -0.33 -22.22
CA GLY A 31 -14.72 -0.62 -22.61
C GLY A 31 -15.49 -1.60 -21.72
N ALA A 32 -15.01 -1.89 -20.49
CA ALA A 32 -15.79 -2.63 -19.52
C ALA A 32 -16.86 -1.74 -18.86
N SER A 33 -17.99 -2.33 -18.47
CA SER A 33 -18.96 -1.67 -17.60
C SER A 33 -18.54 -1.91 -16.14
N VAL A 34 -18.30 -0.84 -15.39
CA VAL A 34 -17.77 -0.91 -14.03
C VAL A 34 -18.74 -0.34 -13.02
N GLN A 35 -18.88 -0.99 -11.87
CA GLN A 35 -19.52 -0.43 -10.66
C GLN A 35 -18.57 -0.59 -9.47
N VAL A 36 -18.50 0.45 -8.61
CA VAL A 36 -17.74 0.42 -7.36
C VAL A 36 -18.68 0.64 -6.18
N LEU A 37 -18.66 -0.28 -5.23
CA LEU A 37 -19.37 -0.15 -3.95
C LEU A 37 -18.38 0.01 -2.81
N PHE A 38 -18.35 1.17 -2.17
CA PHE A 38 -17.62 1.41 -0.94
C PHE A 38 -18.50 1.11 0.26
N LYS A 39 -18.22 0.00 0.96
CA LYS A 39 -18.94 -0.40 2.16
C LYS A 39 -18.46 0.41 3.36
N LYS A 40 -19.33 1.23 3.93
CA LYS A 40 -19.03 2.03 5.12
C LYS A 40 -18.64 1.14 6.29
N VAL A 41 -17.49 1.38 6.91
CA VAL A 41 -17.07 0.74 8.15
C VAL A 41 -17.28 1.64 9.35
N LYS A 42 -17.08 1.12 10.57
CA LYS A 42 -17.23 1.92 11.81
C LYS A 42 -16.31 3.15 11.74
N GLY A 43 -16.85 4.32 12.06
CA GLY A 43 -16.12 5.60 11.99
C GLY A 43 -16.02 6.19 10.58
N PHE A 44 -16.83 5.74 9.63
CA PHE A 44 -16.86 6.33 8.27
C PHE A 44 -17.16 7.82 8.32
N GLN A 45 -16.28 8.61 7.71
CA GLN A 45 -16.42 10.03 7.45
C GLN A 45 -15.88 10.33 6.06
N LEU A 46 -16.74 10.75 5.13
CA LEU A 46 -16.28 11.09 3.79
C LEU A 46 -15.38 12.34 3.84
N LYS A 47 -14.15 12.16 3.43
CA LYS A 47 -13.12 13.21 3.34
C LYS A 47 -13.08 13.79 1.93
N ASP A 48 -12.69 15.06 1.83
CA ASP A 48 -12.59 15.78 0.55
C ASP A 48 -11.68 15.06 -0.45
N SER A 49 -10.60 14.46 0.02
CA SER A 49 -9.67 13.70 -0.82
C SER A 49 -10.34 12.54 -1.58
N LEU A 50 -11.20 11.77 -0.91
CA LEU A 50 -11.95 10.69 -1.56
C LEU A 50 -13.09 11.25 -2.42
N GLN A 51 -13.76 12.30 -1.96
CA GLN A 51 -14.82 12.94 -2.72
C GLN A 51 -14.32 13.49 -4.05
N GLN A 52 -13.22 14.21 -4.07
CA GLN A 52 -12.56 14.70 -5.28
C GLN A 52 -12.14 13.56 -6.21
N ALA A 53 -11.53 12.50 -5.65
CA ALA A 53 -11.15 11.33 -6.43
C ALA A 53 -12.35 10.67 -7.13
N ILE A 54 -13.54 10.64 -6.50
CA ILE A 54 -14.74 10.04 -7.08
C ILE A 54 -15.37 10.94 -8.15
N GLN A 55 -15.41 12.25 -7.93
CA GLN A 55 -16.14 13.20 -8.80
C GLN A 55 -15.65 13.23 -10.26
N ILE A 56 -14.38 12.90 -10.49
CA ILE A 56 -13.79 12.90 -11.85
C ILE A 56 -14.14 11.65 -12.67
N ARG A 57 -14.83 10.67 -12.09
CA ARG A 57 -15.09 9.36 -12.71
C ARG A 57 -16.48 9.25 -13.29
N ARG A 58 -16.60 8.55 -14.43
CA ARG A 58 -17.84 8.45 -15.23
C ARG A 58 -18.64 7.16 -15.00
N TYR A 59 -18.12 6.22 -14.20
CA TYR A 59 -18.82 4.99 -13.84
C TYR A 59 -19.47 5.11 -12.44
N PRO A 60 -20.51 4.30 -12.13
CA PRO A 60 -21.20 4.37 -10.85
C PRO A 60 -20.31 4.02 -9.66
N ILE A 61 -20.19 4.94 -8.71
CA ILE A 61 -19.54 4.73 -7.42
C ILE A 61 -20.54 5.05 -6.32
N ARG A 62 -20.80 4.10 -5.41
CA ARG A 62 -21.80 4.26 -4.35
C ARG A 62 -21.22 3.88 -2.99
N PHE A 63 -21.65 4.60 -1.96
CA PHE A 63 -21.39 4.24 -0.56
C PHE A 63 -22.60 3.47 -0.02
N ILE A 64 -22.36 2.23 0.43
CA ILE A 64 -23.40 1.37 1.01
C ILE A 64 -23.24 1.24 2.52
N ALA A 65 -24.36 1.12 3.24
CA ALA A 65 -24.35 0.90 4.68
C ALA A 65 -23.88 -0.52 5.03
N ARG A 66 -23.52 -0.72 6.30
CA ARG A 66 -23.32 -2.06 6.83
C ARG A 66 -24.66 -2.78 6.85
N GLY A 67 -24.71 -4.01 6.29
CA GLY A 67 -25.94 -4.79 6.22
C GLY A 67 -26.88 -4.45 5.05
N ASP A 68 -26.47 -3.59 4.11
CA ASP A 68 -27.22 -3.35 2.87
C ASP A 68 -27.04 -4.50 1.89
N PHE A 69 -27.56 -5.67 2.29
CA PHE A 69 -27.50 -6.89 1.47
C PHE A 69 -28.30 -6.76 0.17
N ALA A 70 -29.35 -5.98 0.15
CA ALA A 70 -30.19 -5.80 -1.04
C ALA A 70 -29.42 -5.10 -2.17
N THR A 71 -28.63 -4.08 -1.85
CA THR A 71 -27.79 -3.41 -2.84
C THR A 71 -26.63 -4.30 -3.29
N ILE A 72 -25.98 -5.03 -2.37
CA ILE A 72 -24.95 -6.01 -2.72
C ILE A 72 -25.51 -7.05 -3.68
N PHE A 73 -26.63 -7.68 -3.34
CA PHE A 73 -27.26 -8.72 -4.14
C PHE A 73 -27.63 -8.25 -5.56
N ARG A 74 -28.26 -7.07 -5.68
CA ARG A 74 -28.60 -6.48 -6.99
C ARG A 74 -27.36 -6.20 -7.84
N SER A 75 -26.30 -5.69 -7.23
CA SER A 75 -25.05 -5.39 -7.94
C SER A 75 -24.29 -6.65 -8.34
N VAL A 76 -24.29 -7.69 -7.49
CA VAL A 76 -23.73 -9.00 -7.82
C VAL A 76 -24.50 -9.66 -8.98
N LYS A 77 -25.83 -9.57 -8.97
CA LYS A 77 -26.68 -10.09 -10.07
C LYS A 77 -26.34 -9.45 -11.43
N TRP A 78 -26.04 -8.16 -11.44
CA TRP A 78 -25.67 -7.40 -12.64
C TRP A 78 -24.27 -7.79 -13.16
N ALA A 79 -23.34 -8.17 -12.29
CA ALA A 79 -21.95 -8.40 -12.65
C ALA A 79 -21.73 -9.70 -13.42
N ASP A 80 -20.72 -9.72 -14.30
CA ASP A 80 -20.16 -10.95 -14.89
C ASP A 80 -19.05 -11.49 -13.98
N VAL A 81 -18.36 -10.61 -13.25
CA VAL A 81 -17.36 -10.94 -12.22
C VAL A 81 -17.45 -9.99 -11.05
N VAL A 82 -17.31 -10.51 -9.84
CA VAL A 82 -17.30 -9.76 -8.58
C VAL A 82 -15.89 -9.75 -8.02
N HIS A 83 -15.37 -8.56 -7.74
CA HIS A 83 -14.06 -8.41 -7.10
C HIS A 83 -14.21 -7.78 -5.71
N GLY A 84 -14.07 -8.59 -4.68
CA GLY A 84 -14.06 -8.17 -3.29
C GLY A 84 -12.67 -7.75 -2.84
N HIS A 85 -12.57 -6.60 -2.20
CA HIS A 85 -11.34 -6.11 -1.57
C HIS A 85 -11.37 -6.42 -0.07
N ASN A 86 -10.49 -7.30 0.37
CA ASN A 86 -10.57 -8.08 1.60
C ASN A 86 -11.73 -9.12 1.61
N PRO A 87 -11.63 -10.20 2.39
CA PRO A 87 -12.62 -11.25 2.42
C PRO A 87 -13.93 -10.81 3.07
N LEU A 88 -14.86 -10.31 2.27
CA LEU A 88 -16.21 -9.92 2.69
C LEU A 88 -17.16 -11.10 2.50
N LEU A 89 -17.54 -11.77 3.59
CA LEU A 89 -18.34 -12.99 3.55
C LEU A 89 -19.68 -12.80 2.83
N GLU A 90 -20.37 -11.70 3.09
CA GLU A 90 -21.65 -11.37 2.45
C GLU A 90 -21.53 -11.20 0.92
N VAL A 91 -20.39 -10.74 0.43
CA VAL A 91 -20.13 -10.60 -1.01
C VAL A 91 -19.93 -11.97 -1.64
N VAL A 92 -19.08 -12.79 -1.02
CA VAL A 92 -18.77 -14.15 -1.49
C VAL A 92 -20.02 -15.03 -1.46
N VAL A 93 -20.80 -15.01 -0.39
CA VAL A 93 -22.06 -15.77 -0.29
C VAL A 93 -23.07 -15.32 -1.34
N SER A 94 -23.20 -14.01 -1.58
CA SER A 94 -24.09 -13.50 -2.63
C SER A 94 -23.65 -13.95 -4.03
N ALA A 95 -22.32 -13.95 -4.28
CA ALA A 95 -21.78 -14.42 -5.55
C ALA A 95 -22.03 -15.92 -5.75
N LEU A 96 -21.77 -16.74 -4.74
CA LEU A 96 -22.07 -18.19 -4.78
C LEU A 96 -23.54 -18.46 -5.06
N TRP A 97 -24.46 -17.80 -4.35
CA TRP A 97 -25.89 -18.02 -4.55
C TRP A 97 -26.37 -17.62 -5.94
N LEU A 98 -25.82 -16.51 -6.48
CA LEU A 98 -26.16 -16.03 -7.81
C LEU A 98 -25.33 -16.68 -8.93
N ARG A 99 -24.49 -17.66 -8.59
CA ARG A 99 -23.58 -18.35 -9.53
C ARG A 99 -22.76 -17.34 -10.34
N LYS A 100 -22.07 -16.41 -9.63
CA LYS A 100 -21.18 -15.40 -10.21
C LYS A 100 -19.75 -15.64 -9.75
N PRO A 101 -18.76 -15.63 -10.66
CA PRO A 101 -17.37 -15.75 -10.28
C PRO A 101 -16.96 -14.60 -9.33
N CYS A 102 -16.29 -14.98 -8.23
CA CYS A 102 -15.90 -14.08 -7.16
C CYS A 102 -14.38 -14.16 -6.92
N VAL A 103 -13.73 -13.02 -7.10
CA VAL A 103 -12.30 -12.84 -6.83
C VAL A 103 -12.12 -11.99 -5.60
N LEU A 104 -11.11 -12.27 -4.79
CA LEU A 104 -10.71 -11.46 -3.65
C LEU A 104 -9.30 -10.92 -3.84
N THR A 105 -9.09 -9.62 -3.56
CA THR A 105 -7.75 -9.10 -3.23
C THR A 105 -7.61 -9.04 -1.72
N VAL A 106 -6.63 -9.75 -1.19
CA VAL A 106 -6.37 -9.87 0.24
C VAL A 106 -5.20 -8.97 0.64
N TYR A 107 -5.52 -7.92 1.39
CA TYR A 107 -4.56 -6.89 1.80
C TYR A 107 -3.89 -7.18 3.13
N ASN A 108 -4.60 -7.83 4.06
CA ASN A 108 -4.15 -7.95 5.41
C ASN A 108 -3.63 -9.36 5.71
N TRP A 109 -2.56 -9.46 6.49
CA TRP A 109 -2.08 -10.73 7.00
C TRP A 109 -3.11 -11.42 7.91
N CYS A 110 -3.11 -12.75 7.89
CA CYS A 110 -4.08 -13.56 8.61
C CYS A 110 -3.67 -13.76 10.07
N ARG A 111 -4.48 -13.27 11.01
CA ARG A 111 -4.31 -13.58 12.43
C ARG A 111 -4.87 -14.97 12.73
N LYS A 112 -4.02 -15.85 13.24
CA LYS A 112 -4.42 -17.23 13.62
C LYS A 112 -5.10 -17.27 15.00
N ASN A 113 -6.05 -16.40 15.26
CA ASN A 113 -6.86 -16.40 16.47
C ASN A 113 -8.32 -16.79 16.19
N LEU A 114 -9.05 -17.18 17.24
CA LEU A 114 -10.46 -17.61 17.15
C LEU A 114 -11.45 -16.43 17.21
N HIS A 115 -10.98 -15.20 17.12
CA HIS A 115 -11.88 -14.06 17.06
C HIS A 115 -12.80 -14.17 15.83
N PRO A 116 -14.11 -13.84 15.93
CA PRO A 116 -15.08 -14.04 14.86
C PRO A 116 -14.66 -13.46 13.50
N ARG A 117 -14.09 -12.26 13.47
CA ARG A 117 -13.70 -11.60 12.22
C ARG A 117 -12.64 -12.36 11.42
N PRO A 118 -11.51 -12.79 11.95
CA PRO A 118 -10.54 -13.63 11.23
C PRO A 118 -11.13 -14.98 10.78
N VAL A 119 -12.04 -15.57 11.57
CA VAL A 119 -12.71 -16.81 11.18
C VAL A 119 -13.61 -16.58 9.96
N LEU A 120 -14.45 -15.56 9.98
CA LEU A 120 -15.32 -15.21 8.85
C LEU A 120 -14.51 -14.85 7.59
N TRP A 121 -13.38 -14.20 7.75
CA TRP A 121 -12.48 -13.90 6.65
C TRP A 121 -11.88 -15.15 6.03
N ARG A 122 -11.43 -16.11 6.86
CA ARG A 122 -10.93 -17.41 6.36
C ARG A 122 -12.00 -18.19 5.62
N VAL A 123 -13.23 -18.19 6.13
CA VAL A 123 -14.37 -18.83 5.44
C VAL A 123 -14.61 -18.15 4.10
N ALA A 124 -14.71 -16.83 4.05
CA ALA A 124 -14.90 -16.08 2.82
C ALA A 124 -13.79 -16.37 1.79
N ASN A 125 -12.54 -16.36 2.25
CA ASN A 125 -11.39 -16.65 1.39
C ASN A 125 -11.43 -18.06 0.79
N LYS A 126 -11.83 -19.07 1.57
CA LYS A 126 -11.97 -20.45 1.07
C LYS A 126 -13.14 -20.62 0.10
N LEU A 127 -14.21 -19.86 0.25
CA LEU A 127 -15.40 -19.93 -0.60
C LEU A 127 -15.26 -19.12 -1.90
N ALA A 128 -14.33 -18.18 -1.97
CA ALA A 128 -14.08 -17.42 -3.20
C ALA A 128 -13.45 -18.30 -4.28
N ASP A 129 -13.74 -18.00 -5.54
CA ASP A 129 -13.19 -18.74 -6.67
C ASP A 129 -11.70 -18.50 -6.83
N HIS A 130 -11.26 -17.23 -6.65
CA HIS A 130 -9.85 -16.85 -6.68
C HIS A 130 -9.52 -15.87 -5.57
N SER A 131 -8.27 -15.97 -5.06
CA SER A 131 -7.73 -15.04 -4.07
C SER A 131 -6.37 -14.53 -4.50
N TRP A 132 -6.23 -13.21 -4.63
CA TRP A 132 -4.97 -12.55 -4.96
C TRP A 132 -4.42 -11.83 -3.75
N TYR A 133 -3.17 -12.13 -3.43
CA TYR A 133 -2.48 -11.58 -2.26
C TYR A 133 -1.54 -10.47 -2.68
N ILE A 134 -1.44 -9.42 -1.87
CA ILE A 134 -0.64 -8.24 -2.21
C ILE A 134 0.87 -8.45 -2.04
N SER A 135 1.26 -9.45 -1.24
CA SER A 135 2.67 -9.81 -0.98
C SER A 135 2.78 -11.30 -0.65
N ASP A 136 3.99 -11.85 -0.76
CA ASP A 136 4.30 -13.22 -0.32
C ASP A 136 4.10 -13.37 1.19
N PHE A 137 4.42 -12.32 1.97
CA PHE A 137 4.17 -12.30 3.40
C PHE A 137 2.68 -12.49 3.71
N VAL A 138 1.81 -11.69 3.10
CA VAL A 138 0.36 -11.82 3.30
C VAL A 138 -0.09 -13.21 2.87
N TRP A 139 0.28 -13.69 1.69
CA TRP A 139 -0.10 -15.01 1.19
C TRP A 139 0.30 -16.14 2.14
N ASN A 140 1.55 -16.15 2.60
CA ASN A 140 2.06 -17.18 3.51
C ASN A 140 1.30 -17.22 4.85
N THR A 141 0.83 -16.06 5.36
CA THR A 141 0.05 -16.02 6.61
C THR A 141 -1.33 -16.65 6.48
N TRP A 142 -1.89 -16.70 5.26
CA TRP A 142 -3.20 -17.32 4.99
C TRP A 142 -3.12 -18.82 4.78
N ASP A 143 -1.92 -19.38 4.54
CA ASP A 143 -1.70 -20.80 4.24
C ASP A 143 -2.62 -21.32 3.12
N ASP A 144 -2.85 -20.49 2.11
CA ASP A 144 -3.71 -20.82 0.96
C ASP A 144 -2.93 -21.62 -0.07
N LYS A 145 -3.17 -22.92 -0.11
CA LYS A 145 -2.49 -23.90 -0.98
C LYS A 145 -3.23 -24.16 -2.29
N ARG A 146 -4.26 -23.39 -2.61
CA ARG A 146 -5.04 -23.55 -3.85
C ARG A 146 -4.25 -23.01 -5.04
N GLN A 147 -3.32 -23.80 -5.59
CA GLN A 147 -2.35 -23.35 -6.60
C GLN A 147 -3.01 -22.72 -7.83
N ASP A 148 -4.16 -23.25 -8.28
CA ASP A 148 -4.88 -22.74 -9.46
C ASP A 148 -5.85 -21.59 -9.14
N LYS A 149 -6.13 -21.34 -7.85
CA LYS A 149 -7.12 -20.37 -7.37
C LYS A 149 -6.53 -19.27 -6.46
N SER A 150 -5.23 -19.31 -6.23
CA SER A 150 -4.55 -18.31 -5.44
C SER A 150 -3.26 -17.84 -6.11
N GLY A 151 -2.90 -16.60 -5.89
CA GLY A 151 -1.68 -16.04 -6.47
C GLY A 151 -1.34 -14.70 -5.89
N LYS A 152 -0.14 -14.22 -6.18
CA LYS A 152 0.29 -12.88 -5.86
C LYS A 152 -0.01 -11.94 -7.01
N LEU A 153 -0.74 -10.88 -6.72
CA LEU A 153 -0.97 -9.80 -7.65
C LEU A 153 -0.65 -8.48 -6.96
N PRO A 154 0.55 -7.92 -7.20
CA PRO A 154 0.99 -6.69 -6.56
C PRO A 154 0.06 -5.54 -6.87
N ILE A 155 -0.21 -4.71 -5.86
CA ILE A 155 -0.99 -3.50 -6.01
C ILE A 155 -0.10 -2.43 -6.61
N VAL A 156 -0.53 -1.84 -7.70
CA VAL A 156 0.07 -0.64 -8.27
C VAL A 156 -1.03 0.39 -8.49
N SER A 157 -1.06 1.41 -7.67
CA SER A 157 -1.80 2.64 -7.94
C SER A 157 -0.91 3.60 -8.76
N SER A 158 -1.36 4.83 -8.98
CA SER A 158 -0.57 5.85 -9.68
C SER A 158 0.79 6.05 -8.97
N LEU A 159 1.87 5.61 -9.61
CA LEU A 159 3.22 5.77 -9.09
C LEU A 159 3.79 7.15 -9.46
N PRO A 160 4.65 7.75 -8.62
CA PRO A 160 5.38 8.96 -8.97
C PRO A 160 6.17 8.76 -10.26
N SER A 161 6.10 9.70 -11.19
CA SER A 161 6.82 9.63 -12.47
C SER A 161 7.98 10.61 -12.58
N ARG A 162 7.97 11.69 -11.77
CA ARG A 162 8.99 12.72 -11.82
C ARG A 162 10.22 12.29 -11.01
N VAL A 163 11.34 12.16 -11.69
CA VAL A 163 12.63 11.82 -11.09
C VAL A 163 13.47 13.08 -10.93
N THR A 164 13.90 13.39 -9.71
CA THR A 164 14.83 14.49 -9.43
C THR A 164 16.25 14.04 -9.81
N PRO A 165 17.08 14.90 -10.47
CA PRO A 165 18.48 14.58 -10.76
C PRO A 165 19.26 14.22 -9.49
N TYR A 166 20.19 13.28 -9.57
CA TYR A 166 20.92 12.78 -8.39
C TYR A 166 21.65 13.86 -7.62
N LYS A 167 22.26 14.82 -8.32
CA LYS A 167 22.99 15.95 -7.74
C LYS A 167 22.10 16.89 -6.89
N ASP A 168 20.78 16.88 -7.14
CA ASP A 168 19.80 17.73 -6.48
C ASP A 168 19.07 17.01 -5.33
N ARG A 169 19.52 15.78 -4.98
CA ARG A 169 18.94 14.99 -3.90
C ARG A 169 19.73 15.14 -2.62
N ALA A 170 19.01 15.18 -1.49
CA ALA A 170 19.62 15.24 -0.18
C ALA A 170 18.87 14.42 0.87
N GLY A 171 19.61 13.91 1.84
CA GLY A 171 19.09 13.37 3.09
C GLY A 171 18.09 12.22 2.98
N PHE A 172 17.27 12.17 4.00
CA PHE A 172 16.33 11.08 4.26
C PHE A 172 14.90 11.57 4.20
N ILE A 173 13.97 10.68 3.83
CA ILE A 173 12.55 10.96 3.86
C ILE A 173 11.77 9.83 4.53
N PHE A 174 10.82 10.19 5.38
CA PHE A 174 9.81 9.32 5.94
C PHE A 174 8.44 9.79 5.46
N ALA A 175 7.64 8.91 4.87
CA ALA A 175 6.31 9.23 4.35
C ALA A 175 5.29 8.20 4.84
N SER A 176 4.57 8.53 5.91
CA SER A 176 3.58 7.63 6.50
C SER A 176 2.60 8.38 7.41
N ARG A 177 1.55 7.67 7.86
CA ARG A 177 0.73 8.14 8.99
C ARG A 177 1.55 8.12 10.28
N TRP A 178 1.43 9.14 11.10
CA TRP A 178 2.15 9.23 12.37
C TRP A 178 1.40 8.50 13.49
N ILE A 179 1.49 7.17 13.45
CA ILE A 179 0.89 6.24 14.42
C ILE A 179 1.97 5.34 15.01
N PRO A 180 1.77 4.75 16.21
CA PRO A 180 2.81 4.07 16.96
C PRO A 180 3.58 2.98 16.22
N ASN A 181 2.90 2.22 15.36
CA ASN A 181 3.52 1.09 14.64
C ASN A 181 4.33 1.49 13.40
N LYS A 182 4.28 2.74 12.93
CA LYS A 182 5.03 3.18 11.74
C LYS A 182 6.49 3.56 12.03
N GLY A 183 6.90 3.56 13.30
CA GLY A 183 8.31 3.66 13.71
C GLY A 183 8.91 5.06 13.67
N ILE A 184 8.09 6.13 13.59
CA ILE A 184 8.59 7.50 13.56
C ILE A 184 9.43 7.86 14.78
N ARG A 185 9.08 7.34 15.98
CA ARG A 185 9.89 7.52 17.20
C ARG A 185 11.27 6.87 17.08
N THR A 186 11.30 5.63 16.60
CA THR A 186 12.55 4.89 16.36
C THR A 186 13.44 5.63 15.38
N LEU A 187 12.85 6.17 14.29
CA LEU A 187 13.59 6.95 13.32
C LEU A 187 14.18 8.22 13.92
N LEU A 188 13.41 9.01 14.68
CA LEU A 188 13.90 10.23 15.33
C LEU A 188 15.02 9.93 16.30
N GLN A 189 14.90 8.89 17.13
CA GLN A 189 15.94 8.47 18.05
C GLN A 189 17.21 8.04 17.32
N ALA A 190 17.08 7.23 16.26
CA ALA A 190 18.20 6.80 15.45
C ALA A 190 18.89 7.97 14.74
N TYR A 191 18.10 8.88 14.17
CA TYR A 191 18.62 10.09 13.52
C TYR A 191 19.30 11.04 14.50
N SER A 192 18.75 11.22 15.70
CA SER A 192 19.39 12.00 16.77
C SER A 192 20.74 11.42 17.17
N MET A 193 20.80 10.08 17.34
CA MET A 193 21.98 9.37 17.80
C MET A 193 23.08 9.24 16.74
N SER A 194 22.70 9.22 15.46
CA SER A 194 23.64 9.02 14.35
C SER A 194 24.65 10.16 14.23
N ASN A 195 25.92 9.81 14.01
CA ASN A 195 27.03 10.75 13.82
C ASN A 195 27.16 11.18 12.35
N ILE A 196 26.13 11.82 11.82
CA ILE A 196 26.07 12.34 10.45
C ILE A 196 26.01 13.86 10.42
N ASP A 197 26.51 14.47 9.36
CA ASP A 197 26.33 15.90 9.10
C ASP A 197 24.86 16.19 8.72
N LYS A 198 24.06 16.59 9.69
CA LYS A 198 22.61 16.83 9.52
C LYS A 198 22.28 17.98 8.56
N SER A 199 23.25 18.84 8.25
CA SER A 199 23.10 19.89 7.24
C SER A 199 23.14 19.32 5.82
N LYS A 200 23.90 18.26 5.60
CA LYS A 200 23.99 17.52 4.32
C LYS A 200 22.98 16.38 4.22
N TRP A 201 22.58 15.86 5.37
CA TRP A 201 21.66 14.72 5.49
C TRP A 201 20.39 15.09 6.29
N PRO A 202 19.59 16.09 5.82
CA PRO A 202 18.34 16.45 6.48
C PRO A 202 17.34 15.28 6.47
N LEU A 203 16.46 15.26 7.46
CA LEU A 203 15.36 14.30 7.57
C LEU A 203 14.03 14.99 7.31
N VAL A 204 13.33 14.60 6.24
CA VAL A 204 11.99 15.09 5.90
C VAL A 204 10.93 14.13 6.43
N LEU A 205 10.03 14.62 7.29
CA LEU A 205 8.93 13.85 7.86
C LEU A 205 7.60 14.24 7.20
N LEU A 206 7.14 13.45 6.24
CA LEU A 206 5.84 13.64 5.58
C LEU A 206 4.73 12.86 6.28
N GLY A 207 3.56 13.46 6.28
CA GLY A 207 2.35 12.88 6.86
C GLY A 207 1.90 13.57 8.13
N ASP A 208 0.94 12.97 8.79
CA ASP A 208 0.34 13.46 10.03
C ASP A 208 -0.29 12.30 10.81
N GLY A 209 -0.67 12.55 12.05
CA GLY A 209 -1.37 11.58 12.87
C GLY A 209 -1.35 11.87 14.38
N PRO A 210 -1.89 10.94 15.17
CA PRO A 210 -2.01 11.11 16.62
C PRO A 210 -0.68 11.35 17.37
N LEU A 211 0.46 11.01 16.74
CA LEU A 211 1.78 11.23 17.35
C LEU A 211 2.38 12.60 17.06
N ARG A 212 1.68 13.50 16.37
CA ARG A 212 2.24 14.79 15.95
C ARG A 212 2.82 15.61 17.11
N GLU A 213 2.04 15.81 18.14
CA GLU A 213 2.47 16.61 19.32
C GLU A 213 3.66 15.96 20.01
N GLU A 214 3.65 14.64 20.15
CA GLU A 214 4.76 13.89 20.76
C GLU A 214 6.04 14.00 19.91
N VAL A 215 5.94 13.89 18.59
CA VAL A 215 7.07 14.03 17.66
C VAL A 215 7.69 15.42 17.77
N LEU A 216 6.88 16.47 17.79
CA LEU A 216 7.35 17.84 17.97
C LEU A 216 8.04 18.03 19.33
N ALA A 217 7.45 17.51 20.40
CA ALA A 217 8.04 17.57 21.74
C ALA A 217 9.36 16.77 21.83
N MET A 218 9.51 15.65 21.14
CA MET A 218 10.77 14.91 21.06
C MET A 218 11.86 15.73 20.36
N ILE A 219 11.53 16.35 19.22
CA ILE A 219 12.49 17.15 18.46
C ILE A 219 13.01 18.33 19.30
N GLU A 220 12.11 19.03 20.00
CA GLU A 220 12.46 20.15 20.86
C GLU A 220 13.28 19.70 22.09
N ARG A 221 12.78 18.72 22.85
CA ARG A 221 13.42 18.22 24.08
C ARG A 221 14.81 17.66 23.82
N ASP A 222 14.98 16.90 22.74
CA ASP A 222 16.23 16.20 22.43
C ASP A 222 17.15 17.03 21.50
N GLY A 223 16.75 18.27 21.18
CA GLY A 223 17.52 19.20 20.34
C GLY A 223 17.84 18.64 18.95
N ILE A 224 16.90 17.92 18.32
CA ILE A 224 17.13 17.23 17.05
C ILE A 224 17.11 18.26 15.91
N HIS A 225 18.28 18.55 15.35
CA HIS A 225 18.45 19.49 14.24
C HIS A 225 18.32 18.76 12.88
N GLY A 226 18.10 19.53 11.80
CA GLY A 226 18.03 19.02 10.43
C GLY A 226 16.75 18.25 10.11
N VAL A 227 15.67 18.46 10.86
CA VAL A 227 14.36 17.86 10.62
C VAL A 227 13.43 18.87 9.96
N GLU A 228 12.86 18.50 8.81
CA GLU A 228 11.83 19.26 8.09
C GLU A 228 10.47 18.55 8.23
N ILE A 229 9.42 19.30 8.57
CA ILE A 229 8.05 18.77 8.77
C ILE A 229 7.06 19.52 7.90
N PRO A 230 6.93 19.19 6.60
CA PRO A 230 5.94 19.82 5.73
C PRO A 230 4.50 19.45 6.07
N GLY A 231 4.30 18.41 6.89
CA GLY A 231 2.98 17.91 7.23
C GLY A 231 2.37 17.00 6.15
N PHE A 232 1.05 17.04 6.05
CA PHE A 232 0.32 16.34 4.98
C PHE A 232 0.39 17.13 3.68
N LEU A 233 0.90 16.50 2.62
CA LEU A 233 1.02 17.11 1.29
C LEU A 233 0.09 16.40 0.30
N PRO A 234 -0.44 17.12 -0.72
CA PRO A 234 -1.07 16.50 -1.88
C PRO A 234 -0.13 15.53 -2.59
N ASP A 235 -0.68 14.54 -3.30
CA ASP A 235 0.11 13.45 -3.90
C ASP A 235 1.25 13.95 -4.80
N HIS A 236 1.03 14.99 -5.60
CA HIS A 236 2.06 15.52 -6.51
C HIS A 236 3.23 16.17 -5.76
N GLU A 237 2.97 16.90 -4.65
CA GLU A 237 4.00 17.51 -3.81
C GLU A 237 4.72 16.45 -2.97
N ARG A 238 3.96 15.50 -2.39
CA ARG A 238 4.53 14.36 -1.68
C ARG A 238 5.48 13.58 -2.58
N ASN A 239 5.07 13.28 -3.80
CA ASN A 239 5.86 12.53 -4.77
C ASN A 239 7.12 13.30 -5.19
N LEU A 240 7.02 14.63 -5.34
CA LEU A 240 8.19 15.48 -5.59
C LEU A 240 9.17 15.42 -4.41
N LYS A 241 8.70 15.57 -3.17
CA LYS A 241 9.54 15.48 -1.97
C LYS A 241 10.22 14.10 -1.86
N ILE A 242 9.50 13.00 -2.17
CA ILE A 242 10.10 11.66 -2.21
C ILE A 242 11.25 11.62 -3.22
N SER A 243 11.07 12.17 -4.42
CA SER A 243 12.10 12.13 -5.47
C SER A 243 13.32 13.01 -5.16
N GLN A 244 13.20 13.99 -4.25
CA GLN A 244 14.28 14.87 -3.80
C GLN A 244 15.15 14.27 -2.69
N ALA A 245 14.69 13.20 -2.04
CA ALA A 245 15.47 12.51 -1.03
C ALA A 245 16.51 11.56 -1.66
N LYS A 246 17.62 11.32 -0.95
CA LYS A 246 18.54 10.24 -1.28
C LYS A 246 18.02 8.88 -0.81
N TRP A 247 17.39 8.80 0.36
CA TRP A 247 16.90 7.55 0.93
C TRP A 247 15.50 7.68 1.51
N MET A 248 14.64 6.69 1.22
CA MET A 248 13.37 6.50 1.90
C MET A 248 13.59 5.63 3.13
N ILE A 249 13.13 6.09 4.30
CA ILE A 249 13.19 5.33 5.55
C ILE A 249 11.79 4.86 5.93
N THR A 250 11.62 3.55 6.09
CA THR A 250 10.32 2.97 6.49
C THR A 250 10.58 1.94 7.60
N PRO A 251 10.67 2.35 8.89
CA PRO A 251 11.06 1.51 10.00
C PRO A 251 9.87 1.13 10.91
N PRO A 252 8.83 0.43 10.43
CA PRO A 252 7.70 0.04 11.27
C PRO A 252 8.15 -0.86 12.44
N LYS A 253 7.43 -0.80 13.54
CA LYS A 253 7.66 -1.69 14.72
C LYS A 253 6.94 -3.03 14.62
N THR A 254 6.04 -3.17 13.67
CA THR A 254 5.22 -4.36 13.47
C THR A 254 5.13 -4.67 11.98
N ASN A 255 4.72 -5.89 11.66
CA ASN A 255 4.54 -6.36 10.29
C ASN A 255 3.78 -5.36 9.43
N GLU A 256 4.38 -4.95 8.32
CA GLU A 256 3.69 -4.28 7.22
C GLU A 256 3.14 -5.32 6.25
N ASP A 257 1.94 -5.08 5.75
CA ASP A 257 1.34 -5.99 4.77
C ASP A 257 2.10 -5.96 3.43
N LEU A 258 2.59 -4.77 3.01
CA LEU A 258 3.39 -4.59 1.79
C LEU A 258 4.42 -3.45 1.91
N GLY A 259 4.00 -2.18 2.02
CA GLY A 259 4.90 -1.02 2.02
C GLY A 259 4.87 -0.23 0.70
N LEU A 260 3.71 0.35 0.36
CA LEU A 260 3.54 1.10 -0.89
C LEU A 260 4.54 2.26 -1.04
N THR A 261 4.89 2.95 0.05
CA THR A 261 5.86 4.05 0.01
C THR A 261 7.25 3.63 -0.43
N ALA A 262 7.66 2.39 -0.13
CA ALA A 262 8.90 1.83 -0.64
C ALA A 262 8.83 1.60 -2.17
N ILE A 263 7.69 1.13 -2.68
CA ILE A 263 7.46 0.98 -4.12
C ILE A 263 7.46 2.36 -4.81
N GLU A 264 6.80 3.35 -4.22
CA GLU A 264 6.76 4.73 -4.71
C GLU A 264 8.16 5.35 -4.79
N ALA A 265 8.98 5.17 -3.76
CA ALA A 265 10.35 5.66 -3.71
C ALA A 265 11.22 5.00 -4.81
N ARG A 266 11.16 3.68 -4.91
CA ARG A 266 11.91 2.93 -5.93
C ARG A 266 11.55 3.35 -7.35
N ASN A 267 10.29 3.70 -7.60
CA ASN A 267 9.84 4.13 -8.93
C ASN A 267 10.45 5.48 -9.36
N VAL A 268 10.90 6.28 -8.42
CA VAL A 268 11.66 7.52 -8.67
C VAL A 268 13.15 7.36 -8.37
N LYS A 269 13.65 6.12 -8.38
CA LYS A 269 15.06 5.79 -8.17
C LYS A 269 15.59 6.23 -6.79
N VAL A 270 14.77 6.13 -5.75
CA VAL A 270 15.15 6.38 -4.35
C VAL A 270 15.22 5.03 -3.63
N PRO A 271 16.42 4.59 -3.23
CA PRO A 271 16.59 3.36 -2.47
C PRO A 271 16.01 3.48 -1.06
N CYS A 272 15.78 2.34 -0.41
CA CYS A 272 15.06 2.27 0.85
C CYS A 272 15.93 1.67 1.98
N ILE A 273 15.76 2.22 3.19
CA ILE A 273 16.12 1.57 4.45
C ILE A 273 14.81 1.17 5.13
N VAL A 274 14.67 -0.11 5.47
CA VAL A 274 13.40 -0.67 5.95
C VAL A 274 13.63 -1.56 7.17
N THR A 275 12.57 -2.04 7.80
CA THR A 275 12.71 -3.13 8.76
C THR A 275 12.56 -4.47 8.06
N HIS A 276 13.29 -5.48 8.57
CA HIS A 276 13.28 -6.84 8.04
C HIS A 276 12.07 -7.61 8.58
N ASP A 277 10.85 -7.11 8.28
CA ASP A 277 9.61 -7.68 8.79
C ASP A 277 8.43 -7.48 7.83
N GLY A 278 7.50 -8.45 7.82
CA GLY A 278 6.30 -8.41 7.00
C GLY A 278 6.58 -8.48 5.50
N GLY A 279 5.76 -7.78 4.72
CA GLY A 279 5.88 -7.65 3.26
C GLY A 279 6.81 -6.51 2.82
N LEU A 280 7.38 -5.77 3.77
CA LEU A 280 8.19 -4.59 3.47
C LEU A 280 9.51 -4.90 2.75
N PRO A 281 10.27 -5.97 3.10
CA PRO A 281 11.46 -6.35 2.34
C PRO A 281 11.17 -6.68 0.87
N GLU A 282 10.02 -7.29 0.59
CA GLU A 282 9.57 -7.54 -0.78
C GLU A 282 9.31 -6.24 -1.54
N ALA A 283 8.58 -5.30 -0.93
CA ALA A 283 8.30 -4.00 -1.53
C ALA A 283 9.56 -3.15 -1.74
N ALA A 284 10.49 -3.18 -0.79
CA ALA A 284 11.76 -2.44 -0.85
C ALA A 284 12.78 -3.08 -1.82
N GLY A 285 12.67 -4.39 -2.04
CA GLY A 285 13.51 -5.13 -2.99
C GLY A 285 14.92 -5.45 -2.47
N LYS A 286 15.66 -6.25 -3.25
CA LYS A 286 16.96 -6.80 -2.83
C LYS A 286 18.10 -5.79 -2.66
N PHE A 287 17.92 -4.57 -3.14
CA PHE A 287 18.89 -3.48 -3.02
C PHE A 287 18.57 -2.52 -1.86
N SER A 288 17.57 -2.85 -1.04
CA SER A 288 17.28 -2.13 0.20
C SER A 288 18.23 -2.58 1.32
N LEU A 289 18.47 -1.68 2.26
CA LEU A 289 19.09 -2.01 3.54
C LEU A 289 17.99 -2.26 4.58
N SER A 290 18.30 -3.13 5.55
CA SER A 290 17.28 -3.46 6.56
C SER A 290 17.87 -3.59 7.97
N CYS A 291 17.04 -3.23 8.96
CA CYS A 291 17.30 -3.39 10.38
C CYS A 291 16.17 -4.15 11.07
N GLN A 292 16.40 -4.58 12.29
CA GLN A 292 15.36 -5.21 13.12
C GLN A 292 14.31 -4.17 13.54
N PRO A 293 13.02 -4.55 13.61
CA PRO A 293 11.95 -3.65 14.06
C PRO A 293 12.23 -3.08 15.46
N GLY A 294 12.24 -1.76 15.56
CA GLY A 294 12.47 -1.04 16.81
C GLY A 294 13.93 -0.94 17.26
N ASN A 295 14.89 -1.49 16.51
CA ASN A 295 16.31 -1.40 16.81
C ASN A 295 16.87 -0.03 16.39
N ILE A 296 17.00 0.87 17.36
CA ILE A 296 17.46 2.24 17.16
C ILE A 296 18.94 2.28 16.75
N VAL A 297 19.76 1.44 17.39
CA VAL A 297 21.21 1.41 17.15
C VAL A 297 21.51 0.97 15.72
N GLU A 298 20.96 -0.16 15.31
CA GLU A 298 21.13 -0.69 13.97
C GLU A 298 20.63 0.28 12.88
N LEU A 299 19.51 0.97 13.14
CA LEU A 299 19.03 1.99 12.21
C LEU A 299 19.97 3.19 12.15
N ALA A 300 20.56 3.63 13.28
CA ALA A 300 21.52 4.73 13.30
C ALA A 300 22.80 4.35 12.52
N GLU A 301 23.32 3.15 12.72
CA GLU A 301 24.48 2.62 11.99
C GLU A 301 24.22 2.58 10.48
N LEU A 302 22.99 2.22 10.06
CA LEU A 302 22.62 2.26 8.64
C LEU A 302 22.59 3.70 8.09
N LEU A 303 22.05 4.68 8.87
CA LEU A 303 22.07 6.09 8.45
C LEU A 303 23.52 6.60 8.27
N GLU A 304 24.42 6.23 9.17
CA GLU A 304 25.84 6.56 9.07
C GLU A 304 26.49 5.89 7.84
N THR A 305 26.27 4.59 7.67
CA THR A 305 26.78 3.83 6.53
C THR A 305 26.40 4.45 5.19
N VAL A 306 25.11 4.78 5.00
CA VAL A 306 24.66 5.33 3.73
C VAL A 306 25.11 6.78 3.52
N SER A 307 25.46 7.50 4.59
CA SER A 307 26.00 8.85 4.50
C SER A 307 27.44 8.89 3.92
N LEU A 308 28.13 7.76 3.94
CA LEU A 308 29.49 7.61 3.46
C LEU A 308 29.59 6.98 2.06
N ILE A 309 28.45 6.56 1.48
CA ILE A 309 28.43 5.99 0.12
C ILE A 309 28.92 7.01 -0.90
N SER A 310 29.77 6.60 -1.82
CA SER A 310 30.20 7.43 -2.95
C SER A 310 29.03 7.79 -3.86
N GLU A 311 29.12 8.90 -4.58
CA GLU A 311 28.06 9.31 -5.51
C GLU A 311 27.87 8.26 -6.62
N GLU A 312 28.95 7.67 -7.11
CA GLU A 312 28.91 6.64 -8.15
C GLU A 312 28.18 5.38 -7.66
N ASP A 313 28.53 4.87 -6.48
CA ASP A 313 27.86 3.69 -5.87
C ASP A 313 26.40 3.97 -5.57
N TYR A 314 26.08 5.18 -5.11
CA TYR A 314 24.70 5.59 -4.87
C TYR A 314 23.88 5.59 -6.16
N ILE A 315 24.41 6.17 -7.26
CA ILE A 315 23.73 6.18 -8.56
C ILE A 315 23.48 4.76 -9.04
N GLN A 316 24.51 3.91 -8.99
CA GLN A 316 24.38 2.51 -9.40
C GLN A 316 23.33 1.76 -8.57
N LEU A 317 23.30 1.98 -7.26
CA LEU A 317 22.31 1.39 -6.35
C LEU A 317 20.88 1.87 -6.69
N ALA A 318 20.73 3.15 -6.93
CA ALA A 318 19.43 3.77 -7.26
C ALA A 318 18.88 3.25 -8.59
N GLU A 319 19.74 3.12 -9.62
CA GLU A 319 19.36 2.52 -10.90
C GLU A 319 18.97 1.05 -10.75
N ASN A 320 19.77 0.25 -10.04
CA ASN A 320 19.49 -1.16 -9.80
C ASN A 320 18.16 -1.35 -9.05
N THR A 321 17.87 -0.48 -8.07
CA THR A 321 16.62 -0.46 -7.31
C THR A 321 15.41 -0.23 -8.24
N TYR A 322 15.52 0.72 -9.17
CA TYR A 322 14.49 1.00 -10.16
C TYR A 322 14.30 -0.14 -11.17
N PHE A 323 15.39 -0.67 -11.74
CA PHE A 323 15.28 -1.76 -12.70
C PHE A 323 14.67 -3.02 -12.11
N GLN A 324 15.04 -3.36 -10.87
CA GLN A 324 14.42 -4.48 -10.18
C GLN A 324 12.91 -4.24 -9.94
N LEU A 325 12.49 -3.01 -9.61
CA LEU A 325 11.09 -2.69 -9.45
C LEU A 325 10.30 -2.93 -10.74
N ARG A 326 10.87 -2.58 -11.90
CA ARG A 326 10.19 -2.78 -13.20
C ARG A 326 9.84 -4.24 -13.48
N SER A 327 10.64 -5.19 -13.01
CA SER A 327 10.31 -6.62 -13.11
C SER A 327 9.26 -7.09 -12.10
N TYR A 328 9.14 -6.38 -10.97
CA TYR A 328 8.17 -6.67 -9.93
C TYR A 328 6.76 -6.15 -10.26
N LEU A 329 6.67 -4.95 -10.83
CA LEU A 329 5.42 -4.30 -11.16
C LEU A 329 4.67 -5.05 -12.28
N LYS A 330 3.36 -5.16 -12.11
CA LYS A 330 2.47 -5.71 -13.13
C LYS A 330 1.59 -4.60 -13.69
N PRO A 331 1.36 -4.57 -15.01
CA PRO A 331 0.49 -3.57 -15.62
C PRO A 331 -0.97 -3.80 -15.23
N LEU A 332 -1.75 -2.73 -15.09
CA LEU A 332 -3.15 -2.79 -14.68
C LEU A 332 -4.03 -3.60 -15.65
N ASN A 333 -3.71 -3.61 -16.94
CA ASN A 333 -4.43 -4.39 -17.94
C ASN A 333 -4.37 -5.92 -17.70
N LEU A 334 -3.42 -6.40 -16.88
CA LEU A 334 -3.35 -7.80 -16.47
C LEU A 334 -4.64 -8.25 -15.76
N TYR A 335 -5.30 -7.34 -15.04
CA TYR A 335 -6.59 -7.63 -14.39
C TYR A 335 -7.67 -8.03 -15.39
N ARG A 336 -7.68 -7.45 -16.61
CA ARG A 336 -8.61 -7.84 -17.66
C ARG A 336 -8.42 -9.29 -18.07
N GLN A 337 -7.16 -9.71 -18.28
CA GLN A 337 -6.83 -11.09 -18.64
C GLN A 337 -7.19 -12.05 -17.49
N ALA A 338 -6.85 -11.68 -16.24
CA ALA A 338 -7.16 -12.46 -15.06
C ALA A 338 -8.68 -12.69 -14.90
N TYR A 339 -9.50 -11.65 -15.08
CA TYR A 339 -10.96 -11.81 -15.02
C TYR A 339 -11.51 -12.68 -16.16
N GLN A 340 -10.97 -12.58 -17.37
CA GLN A 340 -11.38 -13.44 -18.48
C GLN A 340 -11.09 -14.92 -18.20
N VAL A 341 -9.94 -15.21 -17.59
CA VAL A 341 -9.60 -16.57 -17.16
C VAL A 341 -10.58 -17.06 -16.10
N VAL A 342 -10.85 -16.26 -15.07
CA VAL A 342 -11.78 -16.62 -13.99
C VAL A 342 -13.19 -16.85 -14.51
N ILE A 343 -13.69 -16.00 -15.42
CA ILE A 343 -15.03 -16.17 -16.01
C ILE A 343 -15.12 -17.47 -16.84
N ARG A 344 -14.09 -17.76 -17.64
CA ARG A 344 -14.06 -19.02 -18.44
C ARG A 344 -14.03 -20.25 -17.55
N SER A 345 -13.13 -20.30 -16.58
CA SER A 345 -13.02 -21.44 -15.65
C SER A 345 -14.26 -21.65 -14.77
N TYR A 346 -15.13 -20.65 -14.66
CA TYR A 346 -16.41 -20.76 -13.94
C TYR A 346 -17.55 -21.30 -14.83
N GLN A 347 -17.40 -21.21 -16.15
CA GLN A 347 -18.39 -21.68 -17.12
C GLN A 347 -18.17 -23.14 -17.55
N GLU A 348 -16.95 -23.65 -17.38
CA GLU A 348 -16.55 -25.04 -17.52
C GLU A 348 -16.90 -25.86 -16.27
#